data_c400470f1e97b755f29fdc9f6e91b337
#
_entry.id   c400470f1e97b755f29fdc9f6e91b337
#
_cell.length_a   1.000
_cell.length_b   1.000
_cell.length_c   1.000
_cell.angle_alpha   90.00
_cell.angle_beta   90.00
_cell.angle_gamma   90.00
#
_symmetry.space_group_name_H-M   'P 1'
#
loop_
_entity.id
_entity.type
_entity.pdbx_description
1 polymer ?
#
loop_
_entity_poly.entity_id
_entity_poly.type
_entity_poly.pdbx_seq_one_letter_code
_entity_poly.pdbx_strand_id
1 'polypeptide(L)'
;MKIDSTEFGSITVNGTTYTHDILIQLSGEVVKRKKKLSKQHYGTSHIISLEEAAFVFEKGCDTLVLGSGQYGNVTLSPEAAEFFQRHGCRVILLPTPDAVETYNKAGGKARAIGLFHVTC
;
A
#
# COMPACT_ATOMS: atom_id res chain seq x y z
N MET A 1 -9.14 12.97 -3.76
CA MET A 1 -8.85 11.86 -2.81
C MET A 1 -7.79 12.33 -1.83
N LYS A 2 -8.08 12.23 -0.56
CA LYS A 2 -7.15 12.67 0.47
C LYS A 2 -7.19 11.73 1.67
N ILE A 3 -6.00 11.33 2.14
CA ILE A 3 -5.86 10.64 3.42
C ILE A 3 -5.76 11.73 4.49
N ASP A 4 -6.70 11.72 5.42
CA ASP A 4 -6.79 12.77 6.44
C ASP A 4 -5.80 12.58 7.58
N SER A 5 -5.63 11.33 8.04
CA SER A 5 -4.76 11.02 9.17
C SER A 5 -4.50 9.54 9.27
N THR A 6 -3.48 9.18 10.03
CA THR A 6 -3.21 7.80 10.41
C THR A 6 -2.62 7.77 11.82
N GLU A 7 -2.91 6.71 12.54
CA GLU A 7 -2.29 6.41 13.84
C GLU A 7 -2.22 4.90 13.99
N PHE A 8 -1.58 4.41 15.03
CA PHE A 8 -1.46 2.97 15.22
C PHE A 8 -2.85 2.33 15.26
N GLY A 9 -3.10 1.43 14.32
CA GLY A 9 -4.35 0.68 14.22
C GLY A 9 -5.43 1.32 13.37
N SER A 10 -5.21 2.52 12.79
CA SER A 10 -6.24 3.15 11.96
C SER A 10 -5.68 4.09 10.90
N ILE A 11 -6.50 4.32 9.88
CA ILE A 11 -6.24 5.30 8.82
C ILE A 11 -7.58 5.89 8.39
N THR A 12 -7.63 7.21 8.22
CA THR A 12 -8.83 7.92 7.83
C THR A 12 -8.67 8.49 6.43
N VAL A 13 -9.58 8.13 5.53
CA VAL A 13 -9.56 8.54 4.13
C VAL A 13 -10.90 9.19 3.79
N ASN A 14 -10.88 10.43 3.33
CA ASN A 14 -12.09 11.18 2.96
C ASN A 14 -13.15 11.14 4.08
N GLY A 15 -12.72 11.29 5.32
CA GLY A 15 -13.61 11.31 6.48
C GLY A 15 -14.03 9.93 7.02
N THR A 16 -13.66 8.84 6.36
CA THR A 16 -13.98 7.48 6.82
C THR A 16 -12.76 6.84 7.47
N THR A 17 -12.93 6.34 8.69
CA THR A 17 -11.85 5.68 9.43
C THR A 17 -11.90 4.17 9.26
N TYR A 18 -10.76 3.59 8.87
CA TYR A 18 -10.59 2.15 8.70
C TYR A 18 -9.65 1.64 9.79
N THR A 19 -10.01 0.52 10.41
CA THR A 19 -9.21 -0.10 11.48
C THR A 19 -8.50 -1.36 11.01
N HIS A 20 -8.27 -1.46 9.71
CA HIS A 20 -7.54 -2.54 9.06
C HIS A 20 -6.70 -1.96 7.92
N ASP A 21 -5.77 -2.77 7.42
CA ASP A 21 -4.97 -2.37 6.26
C ASP A 21 -5.87 -2.13 5.05
N ILE A 22 -5.53 -1.12 4.26
CA ILE A 22 -6.33 -0.74 3.10
C ILE A 22 -5.49 -0.70 1.82
N LEU A 23 -6.19 -0.89 0.70
CA LEU A 23 -5.67 -0.68 -0.65
C LEU A 23 -6.51 0.42 -1.29
N ILE A 24 -5.89 1.49 -1.75
CA ILE A 24 -6.56 2.54 -2.51
C ILE A 24 -6.24 2.31 -3.98
N GLN A 25 -7.27 1.99 -4.76
CA GLN A 25 -7.14 1.67 -6.18
C GLN A 25 -6.98 2.94 -7.02
N LEU A 26 -6.66 2.78 -8.31
CA LEU A 26 -6.53 3.92 -9.23
C LEU A 26 -7.80 4.75 -9.29
N SER A 27 -8.97 4.11 -9.18
CA SER A 27 -10.27 4.80 -9.15
C SER A 27 -10.47 5.65 -7.90
N GLY A 28 -9.65 5.45 -6.87
CA GLY A 28 -9.85 6.05 -5.56
C GLY A 28 -10.67 5.20 -4.62
N GLU A 29 -11.19 4.06 -5.09
CA GLU A 29 -11.95 3.16 -4.22
C GLU A 29 -11.03 2.55 -3.16
N VAL A 30 -11.49 2.54 -1.91
CA VAL A 30 -10.77 1.95 -0.79
C VAL A 30 -11.31 0.56 -0.53
N VAL A 31 -10.42 -0.44 -0.58
CA VAL A 31 -10.78 -1.83 -0.28
C VAL A 31 -9.84 -2.36 0.80
N LYS A 32 -10.26 -3.43 1.47
CA LYS A 32 -9.45 -4.08 2.50
C LYS A 32 -8.28 -4.81 1.85
N ARG A 33 -7.08 -4.67 2.44
CA ARG A 33 -5.90 -5.41 2.00
C ARG A 33 -6.12 -6.91 2.15
N LYS A 34 -5.69 -7.69 1.14
CA LYS A 34 -5.73 -9.16 1.19
C LYS A 34 -4.42 -9.74 1.69
N LYS A 35 -4.12 -9.53 2.97
CA LYS A 35 -2.83 -9.95 3.54
C LYS A 35 -2.66 -11.47 3.63
N LYS A 36 -3.72 -12.26 3.51
CA LYS A 36 -3.59 -13.71 3.46
C LYS A 36 -2.77 -14.18 2.26
N LEU A 37 -2.75 -13.41 1.16
CA LEU A 37 -1.95 -13.74 -0.03
C LEU A 37 -0.45 -13.75 0.27
N SER A 38 -0.02 -12.99 1.26
CA SER A 38 1.37 -13.00 1.73
C SER A 38 1.58 -13.99 2.86
N LYS A 39 0.63 -14.08 3.81
CA LYS A 39 0.72 -14.98 4.94
C LYS A 39 0.85 -16.44 4.53
N GLN A 40 0.17 -16.86 3.47
CA GLN A 40 0.22 -18.26 3.02
C GLN A 40 1.59 -18.65 2.46
N HIS A 41 2.42 -17.68 2.08
CA HIS A 41 3.78 -17.93 1.58
C HIS A 41 4.86 -17.77 2.65
N TYR A 42 4.72 -16.74 3.50
CA TYR A 42 5.77 -16.35 4.42
C TYR A 42 5.41 -16.53 5.89
N GLY A 43 4.17 -16.96 6.18
CA GLY A 43 3.70 -17.06 7.56
C GLY A 43 3.50 -15.71 8.23
N THR A 44 3.65 -14.62 7.51
CA THR A 44 3.50 -13.25 8.02
C THR A 44 2.96 -12.34 6.93
N SER A 45 2.26 -11.29 7.32
CA SER A 45 1.82 -10.23 6.40
C SER A 45 2.85 -9.11 6.25
N HIS A 46 4.00 -9.22 6.90
CA HIS A 46 5.05 -8.19 6.85
C HIS A 46 5.98 -8.33 5.64
N ILE A 47 5.80 -9.37 4.83
CA ILE A 47 6.55 -9.55 3.58
C ILE A 47 5.51 -9.66 2.47
N ILE A 48 5.46 -8.68 1.58
CA ILE A 48 4.51 -8.67 0.45
C ILE A 48 4.94 -9.71 -0.57
N SER A 49 4.07 -10.70 -0.82
CA SER A 49 4.34 -11.77 -1.76
C SER A 49 4.08 -11.33 -3.20
N LEU A 50 4.58 -12.14 -4.15
CA LEU A 50 4.27 -11.95 -5.57
C LEU A 50 2.76 -11.99 -5.82
N GLU A 51 2.04 -12.90 -5.18
CA GLU A 51 0.59 -13.01 -5.35
C GLU A 51 -0.13 -11.76 -4.87
N GLU A 52 0.30 -11.20 -3.74
CA GLU A 52 -0.28 -9.94 -3.27
C GLU A 52 0.09 -8.80 -4.21
N ALA A 53 1.32 -8.75 -4.68
CA ALA A 53 1.76 -7.72 -5.65
C ALA A 53 0.91 -7.76 -6.92
N ALA A 54 0.66 -8.96 -7.45
CA ALA A 54 -0.17 -9.11 -8.64
C ALA A 54 -1.62 -8.68 -8.40
N PHE A 55 -2.15 -8.93 -7.21
CA PHE A 55 -3.50 -8.49 -6.85
C PHE A 55 -3.58 -6.96 -6.73
N VAL A 56 -2.55 -6.34 -6.17
CA VAL A 56 -2.50 -4.89 -5.93
C VAL A 56 -2.31 -4.11 -7.23
N PHE A 57 -1.50 -4.64 -8.14
CA PHE A 57 -1.15 -3.95 -9.38
C PHE A 57 -2.37 -3.74 -10.26
N GLU A 58 -2.50 -2.53 -10.81
CA GLU A 58 -3.51 -2.23 -11.82
C GLU A 58 -2.82 -1.72 -13.07
N LYS A 59 -3.30 -2.19 -14.24
CA LYS A 59 -2.79 -1.71 -15.52
C LYS A 59 -2.96 -0.20 -15.61
N GLY A 60 -1.89 0.47 -15.94
CA GLY A 60 -1.90 1.94 -16.06
C GLY A 60 -1.41 2.66 -14.81
N CYS A 61 -1.20 1.98 -13.69
CA CYS A 61 -0.56 2.64 -12.56
C CYS A 61 0.95 2.73 -12.80
N ASP A 62 1.53 3.86 -12.41
CA ASP A 62 2.98 4.08 -12.53
C ASP A 62 3.67 4.17 -11.17
N THR A 63 2.90 4.24 -10.10
CA THR A 63 3.43 4.43 -8.75
C THR A 63 2.61 3.64 -7.75
N LEU A 64 3.30 2.92 -6.87
CA LEU A 64 2.72 2.33 -5.66
C LEU A 64 3.31 3.06 -4.46
N VAL A 65 2.45 3.69 -3.66
CA VAL A 65 2.87 4.22 -2.37
C VAL A 65 2.53 3.15 -1.33
N LEU A 66 3.56 2.59 -0.70
CA LEU A 66 3.42 1.51 0.25
C LEU A 66 3.76 2.00 1.65
N GLY A 67 2.73 2.09 2.49
CA GLY A 67 2.88 2.39 3.90
C GLY A 67 3.22 1.12 4.66
N SER A 68 4.43 1.06 5.19
CA SER A 68 5.00 -0.15 5.77
C SER A 68 4.66 -0.37 7.24
N GLY A 69 3.70 0.37 7.76
CA GLY A 69 3.31 0.31 9.17
C GLY A 69 3.82 1.51 9.94
N GLN A 70 3.32 1.68 11.16
CA GLN A 70 3.73 2.81 12.01
C GLN A 70 5.21 2.73 12.37
N TYR A 71 5.76 1.51 12.41
CA TYR A 71 7.18 1.27 12.72
C TYR A 71 7.99 0.78 11.52
N GLY A 72 7.37 0.74 10.32
CA GLY A 72 8.08 0.41 9.09
C GLY A 72 8.48 -1.06 8.94
N ASN A 73 7.70 -2.00 9.47
CA ASN A 73 8.07 -3.42 9.46
C ASN A 73 7.71 -4.20 8.19
N VAL A 74 6.88 -3.64 7.31
CA VAL A 74 6.50 -4.33 6.07
C VAL A 74 7.54 -4.08 4.98
N THR A 75 7.90 -5.14 4.25
CA THR A 75 8.81 -5.05 3.11
C THR A 75 8.23 -5.80 1.92
N LEU A 76 8.84 -5.62 0.75
CA LEU A 76 8.52 -6.40 -0.44
C LEU A 76 9.43 -7.63 -0.50
N SER A 77 8.88 -8.77 -0.92
CA SER A 77 9.73 -9.89 -1.33
C SER A 77 10.52 -9.49 -2.57
N PRO A 78 11.67 -10.13 -2.84
CA PRO A 78 12.42 -9.87 -4.09
C PRO A 78 11.56 -10.08 -5.33
N GLU A 79 10.71 -11.10 -5.33
CA GLU A 79 9.81 -11.40 -6.46
C GLU A 79 8.76 -10.32 -6.65
N ALA A 80 8.21 -9.77 -5.57
CA ALA A 80 7.24 -8.68 -5.63
C ALA A 80 7.90 -7.39 -6.16
N ALA A 81 9.11 -7.08 -5.67
CA ALA A 81 9.85 -5.91 -6.13
C ALA A 81 10.14 -6.00 -7.64
N GLU A 82 10.59 -7.17 -8.11
CA GLU A 82 10.85 -7.41 -9.52
C GLU A 82 9.57 -7.28 -10.35
N PHE A 83 8.46 -7.79 -9.84
CA PHE A 83 7.17 -7.70 -10.52
C PHE A 83 6.79 -6.24 -10.80
N PHE A 84 6.86 -5.38 -9.80
CA PHE A 84 6.53 -3.97 -9.98
C PHE A 84 7.49 -3.29 -10.95
N GLN A 85 8.78 -3.59 -10.86
CA GLN A 85 9.78 -3.03 -11.76
C GLN A 85 9.50 -3.41 -13.20
N ARG A 86 9.19 -4.68 -13.47
CA ARG A 86 8.87 -5.16 -14.82
C ARG A 86 7.62 -4.51 -15.41
N HIS A 87 6.68 -4.13 -14.57
CA HIS A 87 5.43 -3.51 -15.01
C HIS A 87 5.50 -1.97 -15.00
N GLY A 88 6.70 -1.42 -14.85
CA GLY A 88 6.88 0.03 -14.89
C GLY A 88 6.26 0.76 -13.72
N CYS A 89 6.06 0.07 -12.59
CA CYS A 89 5.48 0.66 -11.40
C CYS A 89 6.57 0.97 -10.38
N ARG A 90 6.76 2.25 -10.09
CA ARG A 90 7.70 2.70 -9.07
C ARG A 90 7.10 2.46 -7.68
N VAL A 91 7.85 1.82 -6.80
CA VAL A 91 7.41 1.60 -5.41
C VAL A 91 8.09 2.60 -4.49
N ILE A 92 7.27 3.33 -3.73
CA ILE A 92 7.75 4.24 -2.68
C ILE A 92 7.37 3.59 -1.35
N LEU A 93 8.36 3.01 -0.68
CA LEU A 93 8.18 2.27 0.58
C LEU A 93 8.61 3.15 1.73
N LEU A 94 7.67 3.52 2.59
CA LEU A 94 7.90 4.41 3.73
C LEU A 94 7.05 3.96 4.92
N PRO A 95 7.44 4.30 6.16
CA PRO A 95 6.52 4.16 7.28
C PRO A 95 5.20 4.84 6.97
N THR A 96 4.09 4.30 7.48
CA THR A 96 2.76 4.74 7.08
C THR A 96 2.51 6.26 7.25
N PRO A 97 2.96 6.91 8.33
CA PRO A 97 2.75 8.37 8.42
C PRO A 97 3.40 9.14 7.28
N ASP A 98 4.61 8.74 6.88
CA ASP A 98 5.33 9.39 5.77
C ASP A 98 4.70 9.02 4.42
N ALA A 99 4.25 7.77 4.28
CA ALA A 99 3.59 7.30 3.07
C ALA A 99 2.28 8.04 2.81
N VAL A 100 1.51 8.33 3.85
CA VAL A 100 0.29 9.13 3.76
C VAL A 100 0.59 10.50 3.15
N GLU A 101 1.61 11.16 3.66
CA GLU A 101 2.00 12.49 3.17
C GLU A 101 2.42 12.43 1.70
N THR A 102 3.23 11.42 1.35
CA THR A 102 3.69 11.21 -0.03
C THR A 102 2.51 10.91 -0.96
N TYR A 103 1.57 10.06 -0.53
CA TYR A 103 0.39 9.74 -1.33
C TYR A 103 -0.44 10.99 -1.62
N ASN A 104 -0.66 11.82 -0.61
CA ASN A 104 -1.43 13.05 -0.78
C ASN A 104 -0.76 14.02 -1.77
N LYS A 105 0.56 14.10 -1.75
CA LYS A 105 1.29 14.95 -2.69
C LYS A 105 1.28 14.40 -4.11
N ALA A 106 1.30 13.07 -4.26
CA ALA A 106 1.30 12.42 -5.57
C ALA A 106 -0.08 12.42 -6.23
N GLY A 107 -1.13 12.56 -5.46
CA GLY A 107 -2.52 12.26 -5.83
C GLY A 107 -3.12 13.03 -6.99
N GLY A 108 -2.49 14.04 -7.54
CA GLY A 108 -2.97 14.72 -8.73
C GLY A 108 -1.97 14.68 -9.88
N LYS A 109 -0.80 14.07 -9.68
CA LYS A 109 0.31 14.13 -10.63
C LYS A 109 0.76 12.77 -11.13
N ALA A 110 0.44 11.71 -10.40
CA ALA A 110 0.84 10.35 -10.74
C ALA A 110 -0.38 9.45 -10.78
N ARG A 111 -0.29 8.36 -11.54
CA ARG A 111 -1.31 7.31 -11.56
C ARG A 111 -0.98 6.34 -10.45
N ALA A 112 -1.34 6.70 -9.24
CA ALA A 112 -0.87 6.05 -8.03
C ALA A 112 -1.93 5.14 -7.42
N ILE A 113 -1.46 3.98 -6.93
CA ILE A 113 -2.20 3.14 -6.00
C ILE A 113 -1.53 3.25 -4.64
N GLY A 114 -2.29 3.01 -3.57
CA GLY A 114 -1.77 3.08 -2.21
C GLY A 114 -2.08 1.80 -1.44
N LEU A 115 -1.10 1.25 -0.77
CA LEU A 115 -1.25 0.09 0.10
C LEU A 115 -0.72 0.47 1.48
N PHE A 116 -1.58 0.44 2.49
CA PHE A 116 -1.23 0.97 3.80
C PHE A 116 -1.44 -0.06 4.90
N HIS A 117 -0.36 -0.42 5.57
CA HIS A 117 -0.37 -1.23 6.79
C HIS A 117 -0.55 -0.29 7.97
N VAL A 118 -1.55 -0.53 8.83
CA VAL A 118 -1.92 0.42 9.88
C VAL A 118 -1.35 0.09 11.26
N THR A 119 -0.79 -1.09 11.46
CA THR A 119 -0.14 -1.46 12.72
C THR A 119 1.37 -1.36 12.60
N CYS A 120 2.11 -2.27 13.17
CA CYS A 120 3.57 -2.20 13.16
C CYS A 120 4.20 -2.53 11.81
#